data_ac5592f435f8cd282e259b33f464d130
#
_entry.id   ac5592f435f8cd282e259b33f464d130
#
_cell.length_a   1.000
_cell.length_b   1.000
_cell.length_c   1.000
_cell.angle_alpha   90.00
_cell.angle_beta   90.00
_cell.angle_gamma   90.00
#
_symmetry.space_group_name_H-M   'P 1'
#
loop_
_entity.id
_entity.type
_entity.pdbx_description
1 polymer ?
#
loop_
_entity_poly.entity_id
_entity_poly.type
_entity_poly.pdbx_seq_one_letter_code
_entity_poly.pdbx_strand_id
1 'polypeptide(L)'
;MNKIYFDNAATTQIDLSVIDVINKTMAGNYGNPSSTHSFGRKSRTVIEKARKSIASEFNVSPSEIFFTSGGTESDNMILVSAVRDLNVKTIITSKIEHKAVLDVVKFLEKTSSINILYVKLLENGGIDYDDLEYILSKNNTKKLGIIILWLFLTS
;
A
#
# COMPACT_ATOMS: atom_id res chain seq x y z
N MET A 1 2.56 -35.50 -15.67
CA MET A 1 1.87 -35.01 -14.46
C MET A 1 1.67 -33.53 -14.59
N ASN A 2 0.42 -33.04 -14.54
CA ASN A 2 0.14 -31.60 -14.50
C ASN A 2 0.54 -31.07 -13.11
N LYS A 3 1.43 -30.10 -13.07
CA LYS A 3 1.77 -29.41 -11.82
C LYS A 3 0.64 -28.42 -11.52
N ILE A 4 0.12 -28.47 -10.29
CA ILE A 4 -0.93 -27.57 -9.80
C ILE A 4 -0.26 -26.64 -8.78
N TYR A 5 -0.44 -25.34 -8.95
CA TYR A 5 0.07 -24.31 -8.04
C TYR A 5 -1.08 -23.78 -7.17
N PHE A 6 -0.95 -23.93 -5.85
CA PHE A 6 -1.99 -23.54 -4.88
C PHE A 6 -1.61 -22.37 -3.98
N ASP A 7 -0.52 -21.69 -4.27
CA ASP A 7 -0.01 -20.58 -3.44
C ASP A 7 -0.21 -19.21 -4.12
N ASN A 8 -1.36 -19.03 -4.78
CA ASN A 8 -1.68 -17.79 -5.48
C ASN A 8 -1.84 -16.58 -4.55
N ALA A 9 -2.10 -16.81 -3.26
CA ALA A 9 -2.14 -15.75 -2.26
C ALA A 9 -0.74 -15.10 -2.03
N ALA A 10 0.33 -15.86 -2.19
CA ALA A 10 1.69 -15.36 -2.07
C ALA A 10 2.20 -14.76 -3.39
N THR A 11 2.01 -15.48 -4.51
CA THR A 11 2.47 -15.04 -5.84
C THR A 11 1.55 -15.56 -6.93
N THR A 12 1.50 -14.85 -8.05
CA THR A 12 0.80 -15.28 -9.26
C THR A 12 1.75 -15.25 -10.45
N GLN A 13 1.49 -16.07 -11.45
CA GLN A 13 2.24 -16.02 -12.70
C GLN A 13 2.00 -14.68 -13.38
N ILE A 14 3.08 -14.03 -13.81
CA ILE A 14 2.98 -12.77 -14.56
C ILE A 14 2.41 -13.07 -15.96
N ASP A 15 1.43 -12.28 -16.38
CA ASP A 15 0.86 -12.38 -17.72
C ASP A 15 1.93 -12.17 -18.81
N LEU A 16 1.85 -12.94 -19.89
CA LEU A 16 2.85 -12.90 -20.97
C LEU A 16 2.93 -11.52 -21.64
N SER A 17 1.81 -10.82 -21.77
CA SER A 17 1.78 -9.44 -22.30
C SER A 17 2.53 -8.47 -21.39
N VAL A 18 2.45 -8.64 -20.09
CA VAL A 18 3.20 -7.84 -19.10
C VAL A 18 4.70 -8.13 -19.19
N ILE A 19 5.09 -9.41 -19.30
CA ILE A 19 6.50 -9.80 -19.49
C ILE A 19 7.08 -9.15 -20.77
N ASP A 20 6.33 -9.15 -21.86
CA ASP A 20 6.76 -8.52 -23.11
C ASP A 20 6.96 -7.00 -22.96
N VAL A 21 6.04 -6.31 -22.27
CA VAL A 21 6.17 -4.87 -21.99
C VAL A 21 7.37 -4.59 -21.09
N ILE A 22 7.62 -5.41 -20.06
CA ILE A 22 8.79 -5.27 -19.18
C ILE A 22 10.08 -5.38 -20.00
N ASN A 23 10.21 -6.43 -20.83
CA ASN A 23 11.40 -6.66 -21.64
C ASN A 23 11.65 -5.51 -22.63
N LYS A 24 10.62 -5.04 -23.34
CA LYS A 24 10.71 -3.90 -24.26
C LYS A 24 11.10 -2.61 -23.53
N THR A 25 10.54 -2.39 -22.34
CA THR A 25 10.82 -1.21 -21.55
C THR A 25 12.25 -1.21 -21.05
N MET A 26 12.73 -2.31 -20.50
CA MET A 26 14.10 -2.44 -20.00
C MET A 26 15.13 -2.27 -21.13
N ALA A 27 14.90 -2.86 -22.28
CA ALA A 27 15.80 -2.75 -23.44
C ALA A 27 15.82 -1.34 -24.05
N GLY A 28 14.67 -0.65 -24.07
CA GLY A 28 14.52 0.61 -24.81
C GLY A 28 14.56 1.89 -23.99
N ASN A 29 14.43 1.82 -22.63
CA ASN A 29 14.25 2.98 -21.75
C ASN A 29 15.20 2.95 -20.54
N TYR A 30 16.48 2.78 -20.79
CA TYR A 30 17.54 2.69 -19.77
C TYR A 30 18.03 4.06 -19.24
N GLY A 31 17.50 5.17 -19.76
CA GLY A 31 17.90 6.51 -19.33
C GLY A 31 17.35 6.86 -17.94
N ASN A 32 18.14 7.58 -17.13
CA ASN A 32 17.67 8.08 -15.85
C ASN A 32 16.53 9.09 -16.06
N PRO A 33 15.31 8.88 -15.50
CA PRO A 33 14.17 9.77 -15.68
C PRO A 33 14.40 11.20 -15.19
N SER A 34 15.37 11.42 -14.30
CA SER A 34 15.73 12.76 -13.78
C SER A 34 16.65 13.54 -14.71
N SER A 35 17.24 12.89 -15.72
CA SER A 35 18.14 13.54 -16.65
C SER A 35 17.41 14.39 -17.68
N THR A 36 18.03 15.51 -18.09
CA THR A 36 17.44 16.48 -19.02
C THR A 36 17.64 16.12 -20.51
N HIS A 37 18.53 15.18 -20.83
CA HIS A 37 18.77 14.73 -22.18
C HIS A 37 17.68 13.79 -22.72
N SER A 38 17.70 13.49 -24.02
CA SER A 38 16.63 12.73 -24.71
C SER A 38 16.32 11.37 -24.08
N PHE A 39 17.33 10.61 -23.66
CA PHE A 39 17.12 9.30 -23.02
C PHE A 39 16.38 9.41 -21.70
N GLY A 40 16.73 10.39 -20.85
CA GLY A 40 16.02 10.63 -19.58
C GLY A 40 14.57 11.07 -19.80
N ARG A 41 14.34 12.01 -20.74
CA ARG A 41 12.99 12.43 -21.12
C ARG A 41 12.12 11.27 -21.62
N LYS A 42 12.70 10.36 -22.41
CA LYS A 42 12.01 9.16 -22.91
C LYS A 42 11.56 8.27 -21.76
N SER A 43 12.44 7.96 -20.80
CA SER A 43 12.11 7.16 -19.62
C SER A 43 11.06 7.84 -18.75
N ARG A 44 11.19 9.14 -18.49
CA ARG A 44 10.17 9.93 -17.78
C ARG A 44 8.81 9.85 -18.44
N THR A 45 8.76 9.96 -19.79
CA THR A 45 7.50 9.88 -20.53
C THR A 45 6.78 8.54 -20.32
N VAL A 46 7.52 7.42 -20.24
CA VAL A 46 6.93 6.09 -20.00
C VAL A 46 6.32 6.05 -18.58
N ILE A 47 7.06 6.51 -17.58
CA ILE A 47 6.57 6.53 -16.18
C ILE A 47 5.32 7.41 -16.06
N GLU A 48 5.33 8.61 -16.63
CA GLU A 48 4.20 9.53 -16.53
C GLU A 48 2.97 9.06 -17.32
N LYS A 49 3.15 8.32 -18.41
CA LYS A 49 2.02 7.67 -19.10
C LYS A 49 1.39 6.60 -18.23
N ALA A 50 2.18 5.73 -17.58
CA ALA A 50 1.69 4.73 -16.65
C ALA A 50 0.96 5.37 -15.48
N ARG A 51 1.53 6.42 -14.88
CA ARG A 51 0.92 7.20 -13.80
C ARG A 51 -0.46 7.75 -14.18
N LYS A 52 -0.56 8.38 -15.35
CA LYS A 52 -1.82 8.93 -15.87
C LYS A 52 -2.87 7.85 -16.13
N SER A 53 -2.45 6.71 -16.67
CA SER A 53 -3.35 5.57 -16.91
C SER A 53 -3.94 5.07 -15.60
N ILE A 54 -3.11 4.83 -14.58
CA ILE A 54 -3.56 4.39 -13.26
C ILE A 54 -4.49 5.44 -12.61
N ALA A 55 -4.11 6.72 -12.65
CA ALA A 55 -4.92 7.80 -12.09
C ALA A 55 -6.31 7.88 -12.74
N SER A 56 -6.38 7.65 -14.04
CA SER A 56 -7.66 7.61 -14.78
C SER A 56 -8.57 6.49 -14.30
N GLU A 57 -8.03 5.28 -14.06
CA GLU A 57 -8.82 4.13 -13.55
C GLU A 57 -9.41 4.40 -12.14
N PHE A 58 -8.67 5.13 -11.31
CA PHE A 58 -9.12 5.50 -9.97
C PHE A 58 -9.87 6.84 -9.90
N ASN A 59 -10.03 7.53 -11.03
CA ASN A 59 -10.64 8.87 -11.10
C ASN A 59 -9.99 9.87 -10.13
N VAL A 60 -8.66 9.89 -10.09
CA VAL A 60 -7.85 10.79 -9.25
C VAL A 60 -6.84 11.56 -10.09
N SER A 61 -6.20 12.58 -9.49
CA SER A 61 -5.11 13.30 -10.14
C SER A 61 -3.85 12.43 -10.28
N PRO A 62 -3.08 12.52 -11.36
CA PRO A 62 -1.78 11.85 -11.47
C PRO A 62 -0.81 12.18 -10.32
N SER A 63 -0.93 13.33 -9.68
CA SER A 63 -0.13 13.73 -8.52
C SER A 63 -0.45 12.94 -7.25
N GLU A 64 -1.58 12.22 -7.22
CA GLU A 64 -2.00 11.37 -6.09
C GLU A 64 -1.50 9.92 -6.24
N ILE A 65 -0.85 9.58 -7.35
CA ILE A 65 -0.29 8.24 -7.59
C ILE A 65 1.21 8.25 -7.27
N PHE A 66 1.61 7.41 -6.35
CA PHE A 66 3.01 7.21 -5.93
C PHE A 66 3.45 5.78 -6.24
N PHE A 67 4.54 5.63 -6.99
CA PHE A 67 5.16 4.32 -7.22
C PHE A 67 6.12 4.01 -6.08
N THR A 68 5.98 2.81 -5.53
CA THR A 68 6.84 2.26 -4.46
C THR A 68 7.42 0.93 -4.91
N SER A 69 8.40 0.41 -4.17
CA SER A 69 8.97 -0.91 -4.44
C SER A 69 8.04 -2.08 -4.07
N GLY A 70 6.97 -1.81 -3.32
CA GLY A 70 5.99 -2.81 -2.91
C GLY A 70 5.13 -2.35 -1.74
N GLY A 71 4.19 -3.21 -1.30
CA GLY A 71 3.23 -2.91 -0.25
C GLY A 71 3.89 -2.50 1.07
N THR A 72 4.97 -3.16 1.46
CA THR A 72 5.71 -2.82 2.69
C THR A 72 6.21 -1.38 2.69
N GLU A 73 6.75 -0.87 1.57
CA GLU A 73 7.17 0.53 1.48
C GLU A 73 5.96 1.47 1.51
N SER A 74 4.88 1.13 0.83
CA SER A 74 3.64 1.91 0.84
C SER A 74 3.06 2.04 2.24
N ASP A 75 2.95 0.95 2.98
CA ASP A 75 2.44 0.92 4.35
C ASP A 75 3.30 1.77 5.28
N ASN A 76 4.63 1.61 5.19
CA ASN A 76 5.57 2.40 5.97
C ASN A 76 5.45 3.89 5.66
N MET A 77 5.39 4.25 4.38
CA MET A 77 5.26 5.64 3.94
C MET A 77 3.98 6.29 4.49
N ILE A 78 2.85 5.59 4.38
CA ILE A 78 1.55 6.10 4.86
C ILE A 78 1.58 6.28 6.38
N LEU A 79 1.97 5.25 7.14
CA LEU A 79 1.96 5.27 8.60
C LEU A 79 2.90 6.31 9.18
N VAL A 80 4.15 6.34 8.69
CA VAL A 80 5.15 7.29 9.19
C VAL A 80 4.77 8.71 8.83
N SER A 81 4.31 8.98 7.60
CA SER A 81 3.91 10.33 7.19
C SER A 81 2.65 10.79 7.93
N ALA A 82 1.70 9.92 8.19
CA ALA A 82 0.51 10.27 8.97
C ALA A 82 0.88 10.77 10.37
N VAL A 83 1.80 10.09 11.04
CA VAL A 83 2.24 10.48 12.39
C VAL A 83 3.12 11.73 12.35
N ARG A 84 4.15 11.75 11.48
CA ARG A 84 5.16 12.81 11.42
C ARG A 84 4.63 14.11 10.81
N ASP A 85 3.96 13.99 9.65
CA ASP A 85 3.63 15.16 8.81
C ASP A 85 2.19 15.62 9.03
N LEU A 86 1.26 14.70 9.33
CA LEU A 86 -0.14 15.01 9.57
C LEU A 86 -0.52 15.07 11.04
N ASN A 87 0.43 14.86 11.95
CA ASN A 87 0.24 14.90 13.41
C ASN A 87 -0.91 13.98 13.90
N VAL A 88 -1.02 12.80 13.31
CA VAL A 88 -1.94 11.77 13.78
C VAL A 88 -1.49 11.28 15.16
N LYS A 89 -2.43 11.18 16.10
CA LYS A 89 -2.16 10.79 17.50
C LYS A 89 -2.70 9.41 17.86
N THR A 90 -3.56 8.86 17.02
CA THR A 90 -4.14 7.54 17.24
C THR A 90 -4.20 6.76 15.93
N ILE A 91 -3.65 5.55 15.93
CA ILE A 91 -3.81 4.60 14.83
C ILE A 91 -4.80 3.52 15.28
N ILE A 92 -5.79 3.25 14.43
CA ILE A 92 -6.77 2.19 14.64
C ILE A 92 -6.46 1.10 13.62
N THR A 93 -6.24 -0.12 14.08
CA THR A 93 -5.85 -1.25 13.23
C THR A 93 -6.40 -2.57 13.79
N SER A 94 -6.04 -3.70 13.20
CA SER A 94 -6.40 -5.02 13.70
C SER A 94 -5.17 -5.85 14.09
N LYS A 95 -5.36 -6.91 14.87
CA LYS A 95 -4.25 -7.81 15.26
C LYS A 95 -3.86 -8.80 14.16
N ILE A 96 -4.68 -8.91 13.12
CA ILE A 96 -4.46 -9.81 11.97
C ILE A 96 -3.85 -9.10 10.76
N GLU A 97 -3.40 -7.86 10.91
CA GLU A 97 -2.73 -7.13 9.85
C GLU A 97 -1.43 -7.81 9.43
N HIS A 98 -1.02 -7.52 8.20
CA HIS A 98 0.27 -7.96 7.69
C HIS A 98 1.41 -7.42 8.58
N LYS A 99 2.48 -8.21 8.67
CA LYS A 99 3.67 -7.85 9.46
C LYS A 99 4.25 -6.48 9.12
N ALA A 100 4.18 -6.07 7.85
CA ALA A 100 4.62 -4.74 7.39
C ALA A 100 3.88 -3.58 8.11
N VAL A 101 2.60 -3.76 8.44
CA VAL A 101 1.81 -2.80 9.20
C VAL A 101 2.11 -2.90 10.69
N LEU A 102 2.04 -4.12 11.26
CA LEU A 102 2.18 -4.33 12.71
C LEU A 102 3.55 -3.91 13.24
N ASP A 103 4.63 -4.16 12.50
CA ASP A 103 5.97 -3.79 12.94
C ASP A 103 6.15 -2.26 12.95
N VAL A 104 5.63 -1.55 11.95
CA VAL A 104 5.68 -0.08 11.89
C VAL A 104 4.81 0.55 12.98
N VAL A 105 3.60 0.03 13.18
CA VAL A 105 2.70 0.50 14.24
C VAL A 105 3.36 0.39 15.61
N LYS A 106 3.98 -0.75 15.93
CA LYS A 106 4.73 -0.96 17.18
C LYS A 106 5.95 -0.05 17.31
N PHE A 107 6.63 0.21 16.21
CA PHE A 107 7.76 1.14 16.19
C PHE A 107 7.29 2.57 16.50
N LEU A 108 6.22 3.03 15.85
CA LEU A 108 5.66 4.36 16.04
C LEU A 108 5.09 4.55 17.46
N GLU A 109 4.46 3.53 18.04
CA GLU A 109 4.00 3.54 19.43
C GLU A 109 5.15 3.84 20.40
N LYS A 110 6.30 3.20 20.19
CA LYS A 110 7.48 3.36 21.04
C LYS A 110 8.20 4.70 20.86
N THR A 111 8.20 5.23 19.63
CA THR A 111 9.07 6.37 19.27
C THR A 111 8.35 7.70 19.16
N SER A 112 7.03 7.69 18.98
CA SER A 112 6.26 8.90 18.63
C SER A 112 5.12 9.23 19.59
N SER A 113 5.02 8.53 20.73
CA SER A 113 3.99 8.76 21.76
C SER A 113 2.57 8.82 21.20
N ILE A 114 2.25 7.89 20.30
CA ILE A 114 0.92 7.72 19.72
C ILE A 114 0.17 6.57 20.39
N ASN A 115 -1.15 6.60 20.31
CA ASN A 115 -2.00 5.52 20.80
C ASN A 115 -2.29 4.54 19.67
N ILE A 116 -2.23 3.23 19.98
CA ILE A 116 -2.67 2.18 19.07
C ILE A 116 -3.93 1.55 19.63
N LEU A 117 -4.98 1.52 18.82
CA LEU A 117 -6.25 0.88 19.17
C LEU A 117 -6.49 -0.28 18.21
N TYR A 118 -6.70 -1.46 18.77
CA TYR A 118 -6.99 -2.66 18.00
C TYR A 118 -8.49 -2.93 18.01
N VAL A 119 -9.09 -2.96 16.81
CA VAL A 119 -10.48 -3.35 16.62
C VAL A 119 -10.63 -4.83 16.94
N LYS A 120 -11.73 -5.20 17.60
CA LYS A 120 -12.06 -6.60 17.86
C LYS A 120 -12.34 -7.35 16.57
N LEU A 121 -12.12 -8.66 16.63
CA LEU A 121 -12.44 -9.58 15.57
C LEU A 121 -13.64 -10.44 15.97
N LEU A 122 -14.50 -10.71 15.02
CA LEU A 122 -15.56 -11.70 15.14
C LEU A 122 -14.97 -13.11 15.13
N GLU A 123 -15.76 -14.11 15.54
CA GLU A 123 -15.32 -15.51 15.55
C GLU A 123 -14.90 -16.05 14.17
N ASN A 124 -15.48 -15.51 13.11
CA ASN A 124 -15.12 -15.83 11.72
C ASN A 124 -13.87 -15.09 11.22
N GLY A 125 -13.19 -14.32 12.07
CA GLY A 125 -12.02 -13.52 11.71
C GLY A 125 -12.32 -12.17 11.06
N GLY A 126 -13.59 -11.84 10.84
CA GLY A 126 -14.00 -10.53 10.32
C GLY A 126 -13.83 -9.41 11.34
N ILE A 127 -13.82 -8.18 10.87
CA ILE A 127 -13.76 -6.98 11.71
C ILE A 127 -15.11 -6.79 12.41
N ASP A 128 -15.09 -6.52 13.72
CA ASP A 128 -16.25 -6.09 14.47
C ASP A 128 -16.50 -4.59 14.22
N TYR A 129 -17.47 -4.30 13.36
CA TYR A 129 -17.79 -2.92 12.98
C TYR A 129 -18.44 -2.13 14.11
N ASP A 130 -19.15 -2.78 15.02
CA ASP A 130 -19.75 -2.10 16.21
C ASP A 130 -18.64 -1.63 17.15
N ASP A 131 -17.60 -2.45 17.35
CA ASP A 131 -16.42 -2.06 18.12
C ASP A 131 -15.63 -0.94 17.43
N LEU A 132 -15.50 -0.98 16.07
CA LEU A 132 -14.88 0.08 15.31
C LEU A 132 -15.62 1.41 15.48
N GLU A 133 -16.95 1.43 15.35
CA GLU A 133 -17.78 2.62 15.55
C GLU A 133 -17.65 3.15 16.97
N TYR A 134 -17.66 2.25 17.97
CA TYR A 134 -17.43 2.61 19.36
C TYR A 134 -16.06 3.29 19.56
N ILE A 135 -14.98 2.71 19.01
CA ILE A 135 -13.64 3.30 19.08
C ILE A 135 -13.61 4.68 18.39
N LEU A 136 -14.26 4.81 17.23
CA LEU A 136 -14.32 6.07 16.50
C LEU A 136 -15.08 7.16 17.26
N SER A 137 -16.17 6.83 17.97
CA SER A 137 -17.00 7.77 18.71
C SER A 137 -16.33 8.28 19.98
N LYS A 138 -15.51 7.47 20.64
CA LYS A 138 -14.94 7.77 21.97
C LYS A 138 -13.73 8.69 21.97
N ASN A 139 -13.03 8.81 20.86
CA ASN A 139 -11.76 9.53 20.83
C ASN A 139 -11.85 10.81 20.00
N ASN A 140 -11.55 11.97 20.57
CA ASN A 140 -11.54 13.26 19.87
C ASN A 140 -10.17 13.64 19.27
N THR A 141 -9.19 12.75 19.30
CA THR A 141 -7.87 13.00 18.72
C THR A 141 -7.87 12.77 17.20
N LYS A 142 -6.92 13.37 16.50
CA LYS A 142 -6.72 13.09 15.07
C LYS A 142 -6.32 11.62 14.89
N LYS A 143 -7.13 10.88 14.14
CA LYS A 143 -7.05 9.42 13.98
C LYS A 143 -6.68 9.06 12.55
N LEU A 144 -6.00 7.94 12.40
CA LEU A 144 -5.85 7.21 11.15
C LEU A 144 -6.38 5.79 11.38
N GLY A 145 -7.42 5.42 10.65
CA GLY A 145 -7.84 4.02 10.54
C GLY A 145 -7.04 3.34 9.44
N ILE A 146 -6.35 2.26 9.76
CA ILE A 146 -5.73 1.37 8.78
C ILE A 146 -6.17 -0.04 9.08
N ILE A 147 -6.96 -0.56 8.17
CA ILE A 147 -7.35 -1.96 8.12
C ILE A 147 -7.01 -2.41 6.71
N ILE A 148 -5.85 -3.04 6.54
CA ILE A 148 -5.49 -3.68 5.28
C ILE A 148 -6.14 -5.05 5.30
N LEU A 149 -7.27 -5.18 4.63
CA LEU A 149 -7.97 -6.46 4.47
C LEU A 149 -7.14 -7.38 3.59
N TRP A 150 -6.28 -8.19 4.20
CA TRP A 150 -5.63 -9.34 3.55
C TRP A 150 -6.65 -10.39 3.05
N LEU A 151 -7.88 -10.29 3.50
CA LEU A 151 -8.97 -11.22 3.21
C LEU A 151 -9.47 -11.23 1.75
N PHE A 152 -9.11 -10.24 0.93
CA PHE A 152 -9.58 -10.20 -0.47
C PHE A 152 -8.71 -10.96 -1.48
N LEU A 153 -7.61 -11.55 -1.06
CA LEU A 153 -6.74 -12.31 -1.96
C LEU A 153 -6.87 -13.84 -1.82
N THR A 154 -7.78 -14.31 -0.99
CA THR A 154 -7.98 -15.75 -0.73
C THR A 154 -9.37 -16.27 -1.11
N SER A 155 -10.16 -15.51 -1.85
CA SER A 155 -11.46 -15.97 -2.39
C SER A 155 -11.40 -16.22 -3.87
#